data_0e517ebe55ceec268b3349b77e869218
#
_entry.id   0e517ebe55ceec268b3349b77e869218
#
_cell.length_a   1.000
_cell.length_b   1.000
_cell.length_c   1.000
_cell.angle_alpha   90.00
_cell.angle_beta   90.00
_cell.angle_gamma   90.00
#
_symmetry.space_group_name_H-M   'P 1'
#
loop_
_entity.id
_entity.type
_entity.pdbx_description
1 polymer ?
#
loop_
_entity_poly.entity_id
_entity_poly.type
_entity_poly.pdbx_seq_one_letter_code
_entity_poly.pdbx_strand_id
1 'polypeptide(L)'
;MKKVIVKAKIKNKVDFIKRITDTGHDFGRVIFQNDRVFLPRGFQPSRNLPKLMIRTEIIDPKRKPWYQLIQKRHIDAENVDLIHETPVLNYSETAHIVQQLGFEMKVEVLRNRQKLQVEDTTFFLDDVEGLGTFIKLEREVKKGDNPDVIRQELWDVLEVLGIDKTADSPENYTAQLLRKEKAKK
;
A
#
# COMPACT_ATOMS: atom_id res chain seq x y z
N MET A 1 -2.92 13.60 -4.97
CA MET A 1 -3.78 13.52 -3.73
C MET A 1 -2.87 13.25 -2.55
N LYS A 2 -3.11 13.92 -1.41
CA LYS A 2 -2.39 13.70 -0.15
C LYS A 2 -3.17 12.73 0.73
N LYS A 3 -2.50 11.76 1.35
CA LYS A 3 -3.14 10.77 2.22
C LYS A 3 -2.36 10.57 3.51
N VAL A 4 -3.06 10.44 4.61
CA VAL A 4 -2.55 9.82 5.82
C VAL A 4 -2.74 8.31 5.70
N ILE A 5 -1.69 7.57 6.04
CA ILE A 5 -1.68 6.11 5.98
C ILE A 5 -1.15 5.58 7.31
N VAL A 6 -1.90 4.68 7.93
CA VAL A 6 -1.44 3.83 9.02
C VAL A 6 -1.46 2.38 8.57
N LYS A 7 -0.53 1.58 9.08
CA LYS A 7 -0.40 0.17 8.69
C LYS A 7 0.11 -0.65 9.86
N ALA A 8 -0.58 -1.73 10.16
CA ALA A 8 -0.22 -2.65 11.22
C ALA A 8 -0.11 -4.09 10.71
N LYS A 9 0.78 -4.87 11.30
CA LYS A 9 0.89 -6.31 11.04
C LYS A 9 -0.16 -7.08 11.81
N ILE A 10 -0.85 -8.00 11.15
CA ILE A 10 -1.88 -8.85 11.78
C ILE A 10 -1.30 -10.23 12.06
N LYS A 11 -1.47 -10.71 13.29
CA LYS A 11 -1.06 -12.07 13.71
C LYS A 11 -2.12 -13.10 13.36
N ASN A 12 -3.40 -12.77 13.60
CA ASN A 12 -4.55 -13.65 13.32
C ASN A 12 -5.56 -12.94 12.39
N LYS A 13 -5.49 -13.30 11.11
CA LYS A 13 -6.38 -12.74 10.06
C LYS A 13 -7.85 -13.08 10.30
N VAL A 14 -8.13 -14.32 10.73
CA VAL A 14 -9.52 -14.81 10.91
C VAL A 14 -10.22 -14.02 12.01
N ASP A 15 -9.58 -13.86 13.15
CA ASP A 15 -10.12 -13.08 14.27
C ASP A 15 -10.32 -11.60 13.89
N PHE A 16 -9.39 -11.04 13.13
CA PHE A 16 -9.51 -9.65 12.67
C PHE A 16 -10.71 -9.47 11.74
N ILE A 17 -10.90 -10.36 10.75
CA ILE A 17 -12.05 -10.32 9.85
C ILE A 17 -13.35 -10.46 10.65
N LYS A 18 -13.41 -11.39 11.62
CA LYS A 18 -14.58 -11.55 12.48
C LYS A 18 -14.93 -10.26 13.22
N ARG A 19 -13.95 -9.56 13.80
CA ARG A 19 -14.19 -8.27 14.50
C ARG A 19 -14.76 -7.21 13.56
N ILE A 20 -14.30 -7.15 12.30
CA ILE A 20 -14.86 -6.26 11.29
C ILE A 20 -16.32 -6.65 10.99
N THR A 21 -16.60 -7.93 10.76
CA THR A 21 -17.99 -8.41 10.51
C THR A 21 -18.91 -8.15 11.71
N ASP A 22 -18.41 -8.28 12.94
CA ASP A 22 -19.17 -7.97 14.16
C ASP A 22 -19.57 -6.47 14.24
N THR A 23 -18.90 -5.57 13.49
CA THR A 23 -19.31 -4.16 13.35
C THR A 23 -20.32 -3.92 12.22
N GLY A 24 -20.79 -4.98 11.54
CA GLY A 24 -21.72 -4.88 10.41
C GLY A 24 -21.06 -4.54 9.06
N HIS A 25 -19.74 -4.70 8.96
CA HIS A 25 -19.00 -4.42 7.74
C HIS A 25 -18.29 -5.68 7.22
N ASP A 26 -18.13 -5.77 5.90
CA ASP A 26 -17.42 -6.87 5.28
C ASP A 26 -16.40 -6.37 4.24
N PHE A 27 -15.26 -7.05 4.21
CA PHE A 27 -14.30 -6.84 3.14
C PHE A 27 -14.86 -7.33 1.80
N GLY A 28 -14.61 -6.56 0.75
CA GLY A 28 -14.92 -6.95 -0.62
C GLY A 28 -14.10 -8.15 -1.10
N ARG A 29 -14.30 -8.53 -2.35
CA ARG A 29 -13.59 -9.65 -2.99
C ARG A 29 -12.09 -9.48 -2.94
N VAL A 30 -11.39 -10.62 -2.98
CA VAL A 30 -9.92 -10.64 -3.12
C VAL A 30 -9.52 -10.15 -4.51
N ILE A 31 -8.54 -9.25 -4.55
CA ILE A 31 -7.90 -8.74 -5.76
C ILE A 31 -6.42 -9.11 -5.67
N PHE A 32 -5.93 -9.84 -6.66
CA PHE A 32 -4.49 -10.05 -6.78
C PHE A 32 -3.83 -8.79 -7.35
N GLN A 33 -2.77 -8.32 -6.69
CA GLN A 33 -1.99 -7.18 -7.12
C GLN A 33 -0.50 -7.54 -7.21
N ASN A 34 0.14 -7.14 -8.31
CA ASN A 34 1.59 -7.13 -8.45
C ASN A 34 2.04 -5.69 -8.68
N ASP A 35 2.74 -5.11 -7.71
CA ASP A 35 3.39 -3.80 -7.83
C ASP A 35 4.86 -4.00 -8.20
N ARG A 36 5.23 -3.72 -9.44
CA ARG A 36 6.63 -3.63 -9.86
C ARG A 36 7.15 -2.24 -9.57
N VAL A 37 8.14 -2.17 -8.68
CA VAL A 37 8.65 -0.90 -8.14
C VAL A 37 9.94 -0.52 -8.84
N PHE A 38 9.95 0.69 -9.39
CA PHE A 38 11.07 1.28 -10.10
C PHE A 38 11.63 2.44 -9.29
N LEU A 39 12.95 2.50 -9.18
CA LEU A 39 13.70 3.60 -8.56
C LEU A 39 14.66 4.22 -9.59
N PRO A 40 15.03 5.50 -9.43
CA PRO A 40 16.06 6.08 -10.26
C PRO A 40 17.34 5.25 -10.19
N ARG A 41 18.03 5.11 -11.32
CA ARG A 41 19.27 4.32 -11.42
C ARG A 41 20.33 4.86 -10.46
N GLY A 42 20.99 3.97 -9.73
CA GLY A 42 22.02 4.33 -8.76
C GLY A 42 21.53 4.79 -7.40
N PHE A 43 20.22 4.97 -7.21
CA PHE A 43 19.65 5.37 -5.91
C PHE A 43 19.29 4.16 -5.04
N GLN A 44 19.50 4.32 -3.73
CA GLN A 44 19.04 3.38 -2.73
C GLN A 44 17.61 3.75 -2.27
N PRO A 45 16.77 2.75 -1.93
CA PRO A 45 15.44 3.03 -1.41
C PRO A 45 15.48 3.90 -0.16
N SER A 46 14.77 5.01 -0.16
CA SER A 46 14.51 5.82 1.01
C SER A 46 13.02 6.20 1.09
N ARG A 47 12.57 6.66 2.28
CA ARG A 47 11.17 7.01 2.49
C ARG A 47 10.73 8.15 1.57
N ASN A 48 11.59 9.14 1.38
CA ASN A 48 11.30 10.39 0.66
C ASN A 48 11.61 10.33 -0.84
N LEU A 49 12.34 9.30 -1.27
CA LEU A 49 12.65 9.15 -2.69
C LEU A 49 11.36 8.87 -3.48
N PRO A 50 11.06 9.66 -4.52
CA PRO A 50 9.97 9.35 -5.42
C PRO A 50 10.17 7.97 -6.03
N LYS A 51 9.16 7.14 -5.96
CA LYS A 51 9.15 5.81 -6.60
C LYS A 51 8.03 5.73 -7.62
N LEU A 52 8.32 5.09 -8.73
CA LEU A 52 7.33 4.71 -9.71
C LEU A 52 6.95 3.24 -9.49
N MET A 53 5.70 2.94 -9.64
CA MET A 53 5.19 1.58 -9.57
C MET A 53 4.29 1.34 -10.77
N ILE A 54 4.45 0.21 -11.41
CA ILE A 54 3.46 -0.27 -12.37
C ILE A 54 2.71 -1.40 -11.68
N ARG A 55 1.45 -1.12 -11.37
CA ARG A 55 0.55 -2.09 -10.73
C ARG A 55 -0.18 -2.88 -11.78
N THR A 56 -0.18 -4.19 -11.62
CA THR A 56 -1.07 -5.11 -12.29
C THR A 56 -2.13 -5.57 -11.30
N GLU A 57 -3.41 -5.41 -11.65
CA GLU A 57 -4.54 -5.92 -10.85
C GLU A 57 -5.28 -7.00 -11.63
N ILE A 58 -5.52 -8.12 -10.97
CA ILE A 58 -6.36 -9.22 -11.49
C ILE A 58 -7.52 -9.40 -10.53
N ILE A 59 -8.69 -8.98 -10.97
CA ILE A 59 -9.95 -9.10 -10.21
C ILE A 59 -10.66 -10.42 -10.55
N ASP A 60 -10.59 -10.81 -11.80
CA ASP A 60 -11.14 -12.05 -12.36
C ASP A 60 -10.11 -12.63 -13.32
N PRO A 61 -9.61 -13.86 -13.07
CA PRO A 61 -8.62 -14.50 -13.94
C PRO A 61 -9.07 -14.67 -15.41
N LYS A 62 -10.37 -14.61 -15.68
CA LYS A 62 -10.94 -14.70 -17.03
C LYS A 62 -10.95 -13.36 -17.78
N ARG A 63 -10.64 -12.25 -17.09
CA ARG A 63 -10.62 -10.90 -17.66
C ARG A 63 -9.18 -10.43 -17.86
N LYS A 64 -9.01 -9.45 -18.77
CA LYS A 64 -7.71 -8.77 -18.93
C LYS A 64 -7.32 -8.09 -17.63
N PRO A 65 -6.03 -8.15 -17.24
CA PRO A 65 -5.51 -7.38 -16.12
C PRO A 65 -5.73 -5.89 -16.32
N TRP A 66 -5.92 -5.19 -15.20
CA TRP A 66 -5.91 -3.74 -15.15
C TRP A 66 -4.50 -3.26 -14.80
N TYR A 67 -4.02 -2.20 -15.47
CA TYR A 67 -2.70 -1.65 -15.22
C TYR A 67 -2.80 -0.18 -14.79
N GLN A 68 -1.95 0.21 -13.84
CA GLN A 68 -1.82 1.59 -13.37
C GLN A 68 -0.35 1.95 -13.24
N LEU A 69 0.00 3.18 -13.68
CA LEU A 69 1.25 3.82 -13.31
C LEU A 69 1.00 4.67 -12.07
N ILE A 70 1.79 4.46 -11.02
CA ILE A 70 1.64 5.12 -9.73
C ILE A 70 2.98 5.77 -9.37
N GLN A 71 2.95 7.06 -9.09
CA GLN A 71 4.06 7.77 -8.45
C GLN A 71 3.69 8.00 -7.00
N LYS A 72 4.61 7.62 -6.09
CA LYS A 72 4.43 7.81 -4.66
C LYS A 72 5.67 8.45 -4.04
N ARG A 73 5.45 9.46 -3.19
CA ARG A 73 6.49 10.09 -2.38
C ARG A 73 5.94 10.42 -0.99
N HIS A 74 6.73 10.17 0.05
CA HIS A 74 6.44 10.65 1.39
C HIS A 74 6.87 12.10 1.56
N ILE A 75 6.10 12.92 2.26
CA ILE A 75 6.39 14.30 2.62
C ILE A 75 6.55 14.35 4.15
N ASP A 76 7.80 14.38 4.62
CA ASP A 76 8.10 14.32 6.06
C ASP A 76 7.53 15.50 6.84
N ALA A 77 7.62 16.73 6.30
CA ALA A 77 7.15 17.94 6.96
C ALA A 77 5.64 17.91 7.28
N GLU A 78 4.85 17.16 6.49
CA GLU A 78 3.40 17.02 6.67
C GLU A 78 3.02 15.61 7.14
N ASN A 79 3.99 14.69 7.21
CA ASN A 79 3.81 13.27 7.54
C ASN A 79 2.70 12.58 6.73
N VAL A 80 2.65 12.89 5.42
CA VAL A 80 1.65 12.37 4.47
C VAL A 80 2.31 11.74 3.26
N ASP A 81 1.57 10.88 2.56
CA ASP A 81 1.97 10.35 1.25
C ASP A 81 1.32 11.16 0.12
N LEU A 82 2.14 11.68 -0.79
CA LEU A 82 1.68 12.24 -2.05
C LEU A 82 1.63 11.12 -3.08
N ILE A 83 0.45 10.92 -3.66
CA ILE A 83 0.19 9.84 -4.61
C ILE A 83 -0.42 10.42 -5.89
N HIS A 84 0.18 10.08 -7.02
CA HIS A 84 -0.37 10.31 -8.36
C HIS A 84 -0.52 8.96 -9.03
N GLU A 85 -1.68 8.69 -9.60
CA GLU A 85 -1.97 7.42 -10.27
C GLU A 85 -2.79 7.65 -11.53
N THR A 86 -2.51 6.87 -12.56
CA THR A 86 -3.23 6.90 -13.82
C THR A 86 -3.31 5.50 -14.41
N PRO A 87 -4.45 5.13 -15.04
CA PRO A 87 -4.52 3.89 -15.78
C PRO A 87 -3.58 3.93 -16.99
N VAL A 88 -3.03 2.78 -17.33
CA VAL A 88 -2.24 2.58 -18.54
C VAL A 88 -2.73 1.35 -19.30
N LEU A 89 -2.59 1.36 -20.62
CA LEU A 89 -3.15 0.30 -21.46
C LEU A 89 -2.25 -0.93 -21.55
N ASN A 90 -0.94 -0.76 -21.41
CA ASN A 90 0.05 -1.79 -21.66
C ASN A 90 1.19 -1.71 -20.65
N TYR A 91 1.40 -2.81 -19.94
CA TYR A 91 2.48 -2.92 -18.97
C TYR A 91 3.86 -2.78 -19.63
N SER A 92 4.13 -3.53 -20.71
CA SER A 92 5.46 -3.60 -21.32
C SER A 92 5.93 -2.26 -21.85
N GLU A 93 5.09 -1.56 -22.59
CA GLU A 93 5.40 -0.23 -23.12
C GLU A 93 5.61 0.79 -21.99
N THR A 94 4.75 0.75 -20.96
CA THR A 94 4.90 1.65 -19.80
C THR A 94 6.23 1.37 -19.07
N ALA A 95 6.58 0.10 -18.85
CA ALA A 95 7.84 -0.28 -18.23
C ALA A 95 9.06 0.16 -19.07
N HIS A 96 8.99 0.02 -20.40
CA HIS A 96 10.01 0.50 -21.31
C HIS A 96 10.22 2.01 -21.20
N ILE A 97 9.14 2.79 -21.23
CA ILE A 97 9.21 4.26 -21.07
C ILE A 97 9.86 4.62 -19.73
N VAL A 98 9.42 3.99 -18.64
CA VAL A 98 9.96 4.23 -17.28
C VAL A 98 11.47 3.91 -17.23
N GLN A 99 11.90 2.83 -17.88
CA GLN A 99 13.33 2.46 -17.97
C GLN A 99 14.13 3.44 -18.81
N GLN A 100 13.61 3.91 -19.94
CA GLN A 100 14.27 4.93 -20.79
C GLN A 100 14.41 6.27 -20.07
N LEU A 101 13.51 6.59 -19.14
CA LEU A 101 13.61 7.76 -18.24
C LEU A 101 14.65 7.59 -17.12
N GLY A 102 15.42 6.50 -17.12
CA GLY A 102 16.51 6.27 -16.17
C GLY A 102 16.10 5.57 -14.87
N PHE A 103 14.91 4.96 -14.82
CA PHE A 103 14.50 4.13 -13.70
C PHE A 103 14.82 2.66 -13.94
N GLU A 104 15.02 1.91 -12.88
CA GLU A 104 15.23 0.46 -12.93
C GLU A 104 14.32 -0.26 -11.95
N MET A 105 13.80 -1.43 -12.35
CA MET A 105 12.99 -2.25 -11.48
C MET A 105 13.85 -2.81 -10.34
N LYS A 106 13.40 -2.64 -9.11
CA LYS A 106 14.13 -3.08 -7.91
C LYS A 106 13.45 -4.24 -7.20
N VAL A 107 12.15 -4.29 -7.16
CA VAL A 107 11.41 -5.31 -6.43
C VAL A 107 9.98 -5.43 -6.93
N GLU A 108 9.44 -6.64 -6.84
CA GLU A 108 8.01 -6.93 -7.00
C GLU A 108 7.36 -7.11 -5.63
N VAL A 109 6.18 -6.51 -5.46
CA VAL A 109 5.34 -6.69 -4.27
C VAL A 109 4.08 -7.41 -4.70
N LEU A 110 4.04 -8.71 -4.44
CA LEU A 110 2.90 -9.56 -4.73
C LEU A 110 1.99 -9.62 -3.50
N ARG A 111 0.69 -9.40 -3.69
CA ARG A 111 -0.27 -9.51 -2.61
C ARG A 111 -1.68 -9.87 -3.07
N ASN A 112 -2.39 -10.52 -2.17
CA ASN A 112 -3.84 -10.62 -2.22
C ASN A 112 -4.43 -9.50 -1.35
N ARG A 113 -5.25 -8.63 -1.95
CA ARG A 113 -5.84 -7.47 -1.29
C ARG A 113 -7.35 -7.59 -1.24
N GLN A 114 -7.92 -7.26 -0.09
CA GLN A 114 -9.34 -6.99 0.06
C GLN A 114 -9.51 -5.53 0.49
N LYS A 115 -10.58 -4.89 0.02
CA LYS A 115 -10.91 -3.49 0.32
C LYS A 115 -12.25 -3.42 1.03
N LEU A 116 -12.32 -2.53 2.02
CA LEU A 116 -13.54 -2.09 2.67
C LEU A 116 -13.51 -0.56 2.72
N GLN A 117 -14.63 0.09 2.40
CA GLN A 117 -14.80 1.54 2.56
C GLN A 117 -15.79 1.80 3.68
N VAL A 118 -15.38 2.56 4.69
CA VAL A 118 -16.25 3.05 5.75
C VAL A 118 -16.08 4.57 5.79
N GLU A 119 -17.14 5.28 5.44
CA GLU A 119 -17.13 6.73 5.31
C GLU A 119 -15.97 7.22 4.43
N ASP A 120 -15.10 8.07 4.96
CA ASP A 120 -13.93 8.63 4.26
C ASP A 120 -12.64 7.80 4.44
N THR A 121 -12.73 6.68 5.17
CA THR A 121 -11.60 5.80 5.46
C THR A 121 -11.64 4.53 4.62
N THR A 122 -10.56 4.25 3.93
CA THR A 122 -10.39 3.00 3.18
C THR A 122 -9.52 2.04 3.97
N PHE A 123 -10.03 0.84 4.20
CA PHE A 123 -9.34 -0.29 4.81
C PHE A 123 -8.85 -1.23 3.72
N PHE A 124 -7.60 -1.65 3.82
CA PHE A 124 -7.00 -2.65 2.96
C PHE A 124 -6.44 -3.78 3.80
N LEU A 125 -6.97 -4.97 3.61
CA LEU A 125 -6.42 -6.20 4.18
C LEU A 125 -5.51 -6.83 3.12
N ASP A 126 -4.21 -6.83 3.38
CA ASP A 126 -3.17 -7.26 2.46
C ASP A 126 -2.49 -8.53 2.96
N ASP A 127 -2.56 -9.62 2.20
CA ASP A 127 -1.66 -10.76 2.36
C ASP A 127 -0.49 -10.57 1.40
N VAL A 128 0.65 -10.18 1.92
CA VAL A 128 1.85 -9.85 1.13
C VAL A 128 2.81 -11.03 1.13
N GLU A 129 3.16 -11.50 -0.07
CA GLU A 129 4.10 -12.60 -0.22
C GLU A 129 5.44 -12.29 0.45
N GLY A 130 5.93 -13.23 1.23
CA GLY A 130 7.17 -13.09 1.99
C GLY A 130 7.11 -12.18 3.21
N LEU A 131 6.01 -11.43 3.47
CA LEU A 131 5.89 -10.54 4.64
C LEU A 131 4.77 -10.94 5.60
N GLY A 132 3.68 -11.54 5.10
CA GLY A 132 2.50 -11.92 5.88
C GLY A 132 1.35 -10.92 5.75
N THR A 133 0.45 -10.94 6.72
CA THR A 133 -0.82 -10.19 6.67
C THR A 133 -0.71 -8.83 7.34
N PHE A 134 -1.29 -7.83 6.70
CA PHE A 134 -1.33 -6.45 7.19
C PHE A 134 -2.73 -5.86 7.02
N ILE A 135 -3.09 -4.99 7.96
CA ILE A 135 -4.17 -4.01 7.78
C ILE A 135 -3.56 -2.65 7.50
N LYS A 136 -4.12 -1.95 6.52
CA LYS A 136 -3.73 -0.60 6.16
C LYS A 136 -4.98 0.26 6.07
N LEU A 137 -5.01 1.37 6.79
CA LEU A 137 -6.03 2.39 6.70
C LEU A 137 -5.48 3.62 5.97
N GLU A 138 -6.28 4.16 5.07
CA GLU A 138 -5.98 5.37 4.32
C GLU A 138 -7.13 6.36 4.41
N ARG A 139 -6.81 7.65 4.64
CA ARG A 139 -7.75 8.77 4.55
C ARG A 139 -7.11 9.90 3.76
N GLU A 140 -7.89 10.53 2.87
CA GLU A 140 -7.46 11.71 2.13
C GLU A 140 -7.40 12.94 3.05
N VAL A 141 -6.34 13.74 2.90
CA VAL A 141 -6.19 15.02 3.62
C VAL A 141 -6.83 16.12 2.79
N LYS A 142 -7.90 16.69 3.30
CA LYS A 142 -8.63 17.82 2.71
C LYS A 142 -8.02 19.15 3.16
N LYS A 143 -8.42 20.24 2.50
CA LYS A 143 -7.98 21.57 2.90
C LYS A 143 -8.50 21.92 4.31
N GLY A 144 -7.58 22.23 5.20
CA GLY A 144 -7.88 22.56 6.60
C GLY A 144 -7.73 21.40 7.57
N ASP A 145 -7.55 20.16 7.09
CA ASP A 145 -7.32 19.02 7.95
C ASP A 145 -5.94 19.07 8.60
N ASN A 146 -5.85 18.52 9.82
CA ASN A 146 -4.60 18.25 10.49
C ASN A 146 -4.22 16.77 10.32
N PRO A 147 -3.13 16.42 9.59
CA PRO A 147 -2.72 15.05 9.33
C PRO A 147 -2.44 14.23 10.60
N ASP A 148 -1.95 14.86 11.67
CA ASP A 148 -1.65 14.16 12.92
C ASP A 148 -2.92 13.75 13.66
N VAL A 149 -3.97 14.60 13.62
CA VAL A 149 -5.30 14.26 14.16
C VAL A 149 -5.88 13.08 13.38
N ILE A 150 -5.87 13.13 12.04
CA ILE A 150 -6.32 12.01 11.20
C ILE A 150 -5.56 10.73 11.54
N ARG A 151 -4.25 10.81 11.72
CA ARG A 151 -3.41 9.65 12.08
C ARG A 151 -3.82 9.05 13.41
N GLN A 152 -4.10 9.89 14.42
CA GLN A 152 -4.56 9.41 15.71
C GLN A 152 -5.91 8.72 15.59
N GLU A 153 -6.89 9.33 14.91
CA GLU A 153 -8.21 8.75 14.66
C GLU A 153 -8.12 7.38 13.96
N LEU A 154 -7.24 7.25 12.94
CA LEU A 154 -7.02 5.96 12.26
C LEU A 154 -6.44 4.90 13.20
N TRP A 155 -5.58 5.30 14.15
CA TRP A 155 -5.07 4.39 15.16
C TRP A 155 -6.14 4.01 16.18
N ASP A 156 -6.97 4.96 16.62
CA ASP A 156 -8.08 4.70 17.56
C ASP A 156 -9.05 3.65 16.98
N VAL A 157 -9.33 3.73 15.68
CA VAL A 157 -10.12 2.71 14.98
C VAL A 157 -9.44 1.34 15.02
N LEU A 158 -8.12 1.26 14.78
CA LEU A 158 -7.38 -0.01 14.86
C LEU A 158 -7.36 -0.57 16.28
N GLU A 159 -7.23 0.27 17.31
CA GLU A 159 -7.25 -0.14 18.71
C GLU A 159 -8.62 -0.72 19.11
N VAL A 160 -9.72 -0.11 18.68
CA VAL A 160 -11.08 -0.66 18.86
C VAL A 160 -11.22 -2.03 18.20
N LEU A 161 -10.59 -2.23 17.04
CA LEU A 161 -10.52 -3.52 16.36
C LEU A 161 -9.48 -4.49 16.95
N GLY A 162 -8.87 -4.12 18.11
CA GLY A 162 -7.94 -4.95 18.86
C GLY A 162 -6.55 -5.06 18.22
N ILE A 163 -6.14 -4.05 17.47
CA ILE A 163 -4.77 -3.91 16.94
C ILE A 163 -4.05 -2.85 17.74
N ASP A 164 -3.11 -3.27 18.55
CA ASP A 164 -2.28 -2.41 19.38
C ASP A 164 -1.21 -1.67 18.56
N LYS A 165 -0.83 -0.45 18.99
CA LYS A 165 0.22 0.37 18.35
C LYS A 165 1.58 -0.31 18.25
N THR A 166 1.87 -1.32 19.09
CA THR A 166 3.09 -2.12 18.96
C THR A 166 3.14 -2.95 17.67
N ALA A 167 1.98 -3.15 17.01
CA ALA A 167 1.90 -3.79 15.70
C ALA A 167 2.17 -2.82 14.54
N ASP A 168 2.46 -1.52 14.81
CA ASP A 168 2.76 -0.53 13.78
C ASP A 168 3.87 -1.00 12.86
N SER A 169 3.65 -0.84 11.57
CA SER A 169 4.58 -1.23 10.52
C SER A 169 4.73 -0.09 9.50
N PRO A 170 5.35 1.03 9.91
CA PRO A 170 5.44 2.24 9.09
C PRO A 170 6.28 2.04 7.83
N GLU A 171 7.24 1.10 7.87
CA GLU A 171 8.08 0.79 6.73
C GLU A 171 7.25 0.18 5.59
N ASN A 172 7.38 0.71 4.37
CA ASN A 172 6.63 0.21 3.21
C ASN A 172 7.09 -1.21 2.80
N TYR A 173 6.22 -1.95 2.09
CA TYR A 173 6.51 -3.34 1.69
C TYR A 173 7.78 -3.47 0.84
N THR A 174 8.05 -2.49 -0.03
CA THR A 174 9.27 -2.44 -0.85
C THR A 174 10.52 -2.49 0.00
N ALA A 175 10.61 -1.64 1.02
CA ALA A 175 11.78 -1.56 1.90
C ALA A 175 11.93 -2.84 2.75
N GLN A 176 10.80 -3.38 3.25
CA GLN A 176 10.81 -4.64 3.99
C GLN A 176 11.31 -5.82 3.15
N LEU A 177 10.87 -5.93 1.90
CA LEU A 177 11.29 -6.99 0.98
C LEU A 177 12.77 -6.85 0.62
N LEU A 178 13.22 -5.65 0.23
CA LEU A 178 14.63 -5.39 -0.08
C LEU A 178 15.57 -5.67 1.11
N ARG A 179 15.13 -5.35 2.34
CA ARG A 179 15.89 -5.71 3.54
C ARG A 179 16.00 -7.21 3.73
N LYS A 180 14.91 -7.97 3.50
CA LYS A 180 14.91 -9.43 3.57
C LYS A 180 15.81 -10.07 2.52
N GLU A 181 15.84 -9.54 1.30
CA GLU A 181 16.73 -10.04 0.25
C GLU A 181 18.21 -9.82 0.59
N LYS A 182 18.55 -8.67 1.19
CA LYS A 182 19.91 -8.40 1.66
C LYS A 182 20.35 -9.32 2.81
N ALA A 183 19.43 -9.74 3.66
CA ALA A 183 19.73 -10.63 4.79
C ALA A 183 19.91 -12.11 4.38
N LYS A 184 19.57 -12.46 3.13
CA LYS A 184 19.75 -13.84 2.59
C LYS A 184 21.06 -14.01 1.80
N LYS A 185 21.77 -12.91 1.54
CA LYS A 185 23.08 -12.88 0.87
C LYS A 185 24.21 -12.78 1.89
#